data_84ab0c5bcd42003f74cb63a821342c5e
#
_entry.id   84ab0c5bcd42003f74cb63a821342c5e
#
_cell.length_a   1.000
_cell.length_b   1.000
_cell.length_c   1.000
_cell.angle_alpha   90.00
_cell.angle_beta   90.00
_cell.angle_gamma   90.00
#
_symmetry.space_group_name_H-M   'P 1'
#
loop_
_entity.id
_entity.type
_entity.pdbx_description
1 polymer ?
#
loop_
_entity_poly.entity_id
_entity_poly.type
_entity_poly.pdbx_seq_one_letter_code
_entity_poly.pdbx_strand_id
1 'polypeptide(L)'
;MNVYAAIDLMSGKVVRLKEGKAENITVYSENPLTVIRRLYDEGFERFHIVDLDAALGIGDNFNIISEMLKEKGYKQVAGGIRDVQKIKKYIDSGADRVVLSTLAFVNPQSLLPMKDKITISLDVKDEIVSYEGWKKDSGLKLNEALSKFSEMGFEEFIVTSINRDGTMKGFDRKIAQSIPFEYRKKVLLSGGVLLNEIKEIEMLGYKGCIIGKDLYEKYFGDA
;
A
#
# COMPACT_ATOMS: atom_id res chain seq x y z
N MET A 1 5.34 9.54 13.47
CA MET A 1 5.33 9.00 12.08
C MET A 1 4.24 7.92 11.95
N ASN A 2 3.63 7.75 10.77
CA ASN A 2 2.59 6.73 10.54
C ASN A 2 3.22 5.39 10.13
N VAL A 3 2.95 4.31 10.87
CA VAL A 3 3.39 2.96 10.49
C VAL A 3 2.17 2.13 10.14
N TYR A 4 2.12 1.62 8.92
CA TYR A 4 1.04 0.79 8.43
C TYR A 4 1.46 -0.69 8.41
N ALA A 5 0.66 -1.54 9.02
CA ALA A 5 0.77 -2.99 8.86
C ALA A 5 0.07 -3.40 7.55
N ALA A 6 0.81 -4.02 6.64
CA ALA A 6 0.24 -4.50 5.38
C ALA A 6 -0.45 -5.86 5.58
N ILE A 7 -1.67 -6.00 5.05
CA ILE A 7 -2.47 -7.22 5.07
C ILE A 7 -2.90 -7.52 3.64
N ASP A 8 -2.26 -8.50 3.02
CA ASP A 8 -2.57 -8.93 1.66
C ASP A 8 -3.57 -10.08 1.70
N LEU A 9 -4.64 -9.97 0.92
CA LEU A 9 -5.72 -10.95 0.88
C LEU A 9 -5.78 -11.66 -0.47
N MET A 10 -5.84 -12.98 -0.44
CA MET A 10 -6.12 -13.83 -1.60
C MET A 10 -7.04 -14.97 -1.18
N SER A 11 -8.12 -15.17 -1.93
CA SER A 11 -9.12 -16.21 -1.67
C SER A 11 -9.65 -16.19 -0.22
N GLY A 12 -9.85 -15.00 0.33
CA GLY A 12 -10.35 -14.78 1.70
C GLY A 12 -9.33 -15.01 2.81
N LYS A 13 -8.06 -15.28 2.48
CA LYS A 13 -6.99 -15.59 3.43
C LYS A 13 -5.94 -14.49 3.46
N VAL A 14 -5.22 -14.38 4.58
CA VAL A 14 -4.04 -13.51 4.67
C VAL A 14 -2.84 -14.24 4.11
N VAL A 15 -2.23 -13.64 3.10
CA VAL A 15 -1.12 -14.22 2.37
C VAL A 15 0.05 -13.25 2.20
N ARG A 16 1.18 -13.78 1.75
CA ARG A 16 2.30 -13.00 1.24
C ARG A 16 2.78 -13.58 -0.07
N LEU A 17 2.95 -12.69 -1.04
CA LEU A 17 3.60 -13.03 -2.30
C LEU A 17 5.12 -12.94 -2.13
N LYS A 18 5.85 -13.95 -2.59
CA LYS A 18 7.30 -13.84 -2.68
C LYS A 18 7.65 -13.11 -3.98
N GLU A 19 8.30 -11.94 -3.85
CA GLU A 19 8.70 -11.09 -4.98
C GLU A 19 7.53 -10.71 -5.92
N GLY A 20 6.32 -10.49 -5.36
CA GLY A 20 5.15 -10.13 -6.14
C GLY A 20 4.58 -11.23 -7.06
N LYS A 21 5.08 -12.47 -6.97
CA LYS A 21 4.68 -13.57 -7.84
C LYS A 21 3.56 -14.40 -7.21
N ALA A 22 2.42 -14.49 -7.89
CA ALA A 22 1.25 -15.25 -7.44
C ALA A 22 1.49 -16.79 -7.34
N GLU A 23 2.59 -17.29 -7.92
CA GLU A 23 2.97 -18.70 -7.89
C GLU A 23 3.64 -19.11 -6.57
N ASN A 24 4.14 -18.15 -5.80
CA ASN A 24 4.88 -18.36 -4.56
C ASN A 24 4.16 -17.66 -3.40
N ILE A 25 3.11 -18.32 -2.89
CA ILE A 25 2.26 -17.79 -1.82
C ILE A 25 2.59 -18.49 -0.50
N THR A 26 2.78 -17.70 0.56
CA THR A 26 2.74 -18.18 1.94
C THR A 26 1.42 -17.75 2.55
N VAL A 27 0.63 -18.69 3.07
CA VAL A 27 -0.60 -18.41 3.83
C VAL A 27 -0.22 -18.23 5.30
N TYR A 28 -0.50 -17.08 5.88
CA TYR A 28 -0.25 -16.79 7.29
C TYR A 28 -1.48 -16.97 8.16
N SER A 29 -2.67 -16.83 7.60
CA SER A 29 -3.91 -17.08 8.33
C SER A 29 -5.09 -17.30 7.39
N GLU A 30 -5.95 -18.23 7.79
CA GLU A 30 -7.26 -18.47 7.18
C GLU A 30 -8.31 -17.42 7.61
N ASN A 31 -8.04 -16.65 8.67
CA ASN A 31 -8.97 -15.68 9.23
C ASN A 31 -8.37 -14.26 9.30
N PRO A 32 -8.68 -13.38 8.32
CA PRO A 32 -8.19 -12.00 8.30
C PRO A 32 -8.60 -11.14 9.50
N LEU A 33 -9.78 -11.40 10.09
CA LEU A 33 -10.24 -10.65 11.27
C LEU A 33 -9.38 -10.94 12.50
N THR A 34 -8.92 -12.17 12.65
CA THR A 34 -7.99 -12.51 13.74
C THR A 34 -6.65 -11.81 13.55
N VAL A 35 -6.18 -11.70 12.31
CA VAL A 35 -4.90 -11.03 12.00
C VAL A 35 -4.96 -9.53 12.31
N ILE A 36 -5.98 -8.83 11.83
CA ILE A 36 -6.08 -7.37 12.08
C ILE A 36 -6.22 -7.05 13.57
N ARG A 37 -6.99 -7.86 14.34
CA ARG A 37 -7.13 -7.71 15.79
C ARG A 37 -5.82 -7.95 16.51
N ARG A 38 -5.11 -9.03 16.18
CA ARG A 38 -3.79 -9.33 16.76
C ARG A 38 -2.80 -8.22 16.49
N LEU A 39 -2.71 -7.73 15.26
CA LEU A 39 -1.83 -6.61 14.94
C LEU A 39 -2.20 -5.33 15.69
N TYR A 40 -3.51 -5.07 15.88
CA TYR A 40 -3.95 -3.95 16.70
C TYR A 40 -3.52 -4.09 18.17
N ASP A 41 -3.64 -5.28 18.74
CA ASP A 41 -3.21 -5.59 20.11
C ASP A 41 -1.67 -5.49 20.27
N GLU A 42 -0.89 -5.73 19.20
CA GLU A 42 0.56 -5.52 19.12
C GLU A 42 0.95 -4.03 18.93
N GLY A 43 -0.04 -3.12 18.88
CA GLY A 43 0.17 -1.67 18.82
C GLY A 43 0.16 -1.07 17.41
N PHE A 44 -0.22 -1.82 16.38
CA PHE A 44 -0.41 -1.26 15.04
C PHE A 44 -1.80 -0.64 14.90
N GLU A 45 -1.87 0.67 14.82
CA GLU A 45 -3.13 1.40 14.70
C GLU A 45 -3.51 1.72 13.25
N ARG A 46 -2.67 1.36 12.25
CA ARG A 46 -2.89 1.65 10.83
C ARG A 46 -2.65 0.43 9.98
N PHE A 47 -3.57 0.19 9.05
CA PHE A 47 -3.57 -0.99 8.20
C PHE A 47 -3.63 -0.62 6.72
N HIS A 48 -2.80 -1.30 5.93
CA HIS A 48 -2.81 -1.25 4.48
C HIS A 48 -3.33 -2.60 3.97
N ILE A 49 -4.60 -2.65 3.56
CA ILE A 49 -5.28 -3.88 3.15
C ILE A 49 -5.26 -3.96 1.63
N VAL A 50 -4.74 -5.05 1.08
CA VAL A 50 -4.60 -5.26 -0.36
C VAL A 50 -5.46 -6.43 -0.82
N ASP A 51 -6.40 -6.18 -1.74
CA ASP A 51 -7.19 -7.20 -2.43
C ASP A 51 -6.41 -7.73 -3.64
N LEU A 52 -5.69 -8.84 -3.46
CA LEU A 52 -4.89 -9.43 -4.53
C LEU A 52 -5.75 -10.10 -5.61
N ASP A 53 -6.90 -10.71 -5.26
CA ASP A 53 -7.79 -11.30 -6.24
C ASP A 53 -8.32 -10.24 -7.20
N ALA A 54 -8.73 -9.09 -6.67
CA ALA A 54 -9.17 -7.96 -7.50
C ALA A 54 -8.01 -7.34 -8.29
N ALA A 55 -6.80 -7.27 -7.73
CA ALA A 55 -5.62 -6.77 -8.44
C ALA A 55 -5.27 -7.66 -9.64
N LEU A 56 -5.36 -8.98 -9.47
CA LEU A 56 -5.09 -9.99 -10.51
C LEU A 56 -6.27 -10.19 -11.47
N GLY A 57 -7.47 -9.70 -11.13
CA GLY A 57 -8.67 -9.87 -11.95
C GLY A 57 -9.29 -11.27 -11.92
N ILE A 58 -9.04 -12.02 -10.84
CA ILE A 58 -9.54 -13.39 -10.65
C ILE A 58 -10.72 -13.49 -9.67
N GLY A 59 -11.12 -12.38 -9.07
CA GLY A 59 -12.21 -12.30 -8.10
C GLY A 59 -12.13 -11.01 -7.30
N ASP A 60 -12.70 -11.02 -6.10
CA ASP A 60 -12.49 -9.97 -5.09
C ASP A 60 -12.71 -10.51 -3.66
N ASN A 61 -12.17 -9.77 -2.68
CA ASN A 61 -12.33 -10.05 -1.25
C ASN A 61 -13.21 -9.00 -0.56
N PHE A 62 -14.10 -8.32 -1.30
CA PHE A 62 -14.87 -7.19 -0.79
C PHE A 62 -15.61 -7.52 0.51
N ASN A 63 -16.26 -8.68 0.62
CA ASN A 63 -17.05 -9.03 1.79
C ASN A 63 -16.19 -9.11 3.06
N ILE A 64 -15.08 -9.82 3.01
CA ILE A 64 -14.17 -9.92 4.17
C ILE A 64 -13.49 -8.59 4.48
N ILE A 65 -13.11 -7.81 3.46
CA ILE A 65 -12.56 -6.46 3.65
C ILE A 65 -13.59 -5.57 4.35
N SER A 66 -14.86 -5.61 3.96
CA SER A 66 -15.92 -4.83 4.60
C SER A 66 -16.07 -5.15 6.08
N GLU A 67 -15.90 -6.42 6.48
CA GLU A 67 -15.88 -6.80 7.90
C GLU A 67 -14.61 -6.28 8.60
N MET A 68 -13.44 -6.37 7.95
CA MET A 68 -12.19 -5.81 8.49
C MET A 68 -12.28 -4.29 8.69
N LEU A 69 -13.02 -3.58 7.83
CA LEU A 69 -13.20 -2.14 7.94
C LEU A 69 -14.00 -1.72 9.20
N LYS A 70 -14.76 -2.62 9.80
CA LYS A 70 -15.48 -2.38 11.08
C LYS A 70 -14.57 -2.52 12.31
N GLU A 71 -13.40 -3.15 12.17
CA GLU A 71 -12.44 -3.32 13.27
C GLU A 71 -11.79 -1.98 13.65
N LYS A 72 -11.11 -1.94 14.81
CA LYS A 72 -10.41 -0.75 15.29
C LYS A 72 -9.24 -0.37 14.36
N GLY A 73 -8.82 0.90 14.42
CA GLY A 73 -7.67 1.43 13.70
C GLY A 73 -8.02 2.09 12.36
N TYR A 74 -7.06 2.79 11.81
CA TYR A 74 -7.14 3.49 10.52
C TYR A 74 -6.86 2.51 9.37
N LYS A 75 -7.68 2.48 8.34
CA LYS A 75 -7.59 1.50 7.26
C LYS A 75 -7.59 2.15 5.89
N GLN A 76 -6.58 1.83 5.09
CA GLN A 76 -6.56 2.13 3.67
C GLN A 76 -6.65 0.84 2.85
N VAL A 77 -7.44 0.86 1.78
CA VAL A 77 -7.70 -0.31 0.92
C VAL A 77 -7.08 -0.10 -0.45
N ALA A 78 -6.36 -1.11 -0.93
CA ALA A 78 -5.72 -1.18 -2.23
C ALA A 78 -6.12 -2.46 -2.98
N GLY A 79 -5.77 -2.54 -4.25
CA GLY A 79 -5.92 -3.74 -5.08
C GLY A 79 -7.16 -3.71 -5.97
N GLY A 80 -6.94 -3.69 -7.28
CA GLY A 80 -7.96 -3.85 -8.30
C GLY A 80 -9.10 -2.84 -8.31
N ILE A 81 -8.88 -1.62 -7.80
CA ILE A 81 -9.86 -0.54 -7.80
C ILE A 81 -9.70 0.26 -9.09
N ARG A 82 -10.62 0.03 -10.04
CA ARG A 82 -10.51 0.52 -11.42
C ARG A 82 -11.56 1.53 -11.83
N ASP A 83 -12.52 1.83 -10.95
CA ASP A 83 -13.61 2.77 -11.20
C ASP A 83 -14.04 3.52 -9.93
N VAL A 84 -14.75 4.63 -10.14
CA VAL A 84 -15.25 5.53 -9.08
C VAL A 84 -16.31 4.84 -8.20
N GLN A 85 -17.06 3.89 -8.73
CA GLN A 85 -18.10 3.20 -7.97
C GLN A 85 -17.47 2.28 -6.92
N LYS A 86 -16.39 1.58 -7.30
CA LYS A 86 -15.64 0.74 -6.35
C LYS A 86 -14.93 1.58 -5.27
N ILE A 87 -14.44 2.79 -5.61
CA ILE A 87 -13.91 3.75 -4.62
C ILE A 87 -14.99 4.10 -3.60
N LYS A 88 -16.17 4.56 -4.05
CA LYS A 88 -17.29 4.92 -3.17
C LYS A 88 -17.71 3.75 -2.30
N LYS A 89 -17.82 2.56 -2.88
CA LYS A 89 -18.19 1.34 -2.16
C LYS A 89 -17.28 1.05 -0.96
N TYR A 90 -15.95 1.22 -1.11
CA TYR A 90 -15.01 1.04 0.01
C TYR A 90 -15.11 2.17 1.04
N ILE A 91 -15.26 3.43 0.60
CA ILE A 91 -15.43 4.58 1.51
C ILE A 91 -16.71 4.41 2.33
N ASP A 92 -17.83 4.06 1.70
CA ASP A 92 -19.12 3.85 2.34
C ASP A 92 -19.09 2.65 3.31
N SER A 93 -18.20 1.67 3.07
CA SER A 93 -17.97 0.53 3.96
C SER A 93 -17.04 0.85 5.13
N GLY A 94 -16.50 2.07 5.23
CA GLY A 94 -15.68 2.52 6.36
C GLY A 94 -14.17 2.59 6.08
N ALA A 95 -13.73 2.52 4.84
CA ALA A 95 -12.34 2.79 4.51
C ALA A 95 -12.00 4.27 4.76
N ASP A 96 -10.94 4.53 5.49
CA ASP A 96 -10.43 5.88 5.72
C ASP A 96 -9.84 6.47 4.45
N ARG A 97 -9.15 5.64 3.66
CA ARG A 97 -8.61 5.97 2.34
C ARG A 97 -8.68 4.80 1.37
N VAL A 98 -8.65 5.14 0.10
CA VAL A 98 -8.53 4.20 -1.01
C VAL A 98 -7.22 4.47 -1.74
N VAL A 99 -6.43 3.42 -1.97
CA VAL A 99 -5.12 3.50 -2.62
C VAL A 99 -5.26 3.14 -4.09
N LEU A 100 -4.81 4.02 -4.96
CA LEU A 100 -4.96 3.91 -6.41
C LEU A 100 -3.61 4.05 -7.12
N SER A 101 -3.35 3.15 -8.06
CA SER A 101 -2.27 3.25 -9.03
C SER A 101 -2.85 3.45 -10.43
N THR A 102 -3.29 2.41 -11.08
CA THR A 102 -3.74 2.41 -12.49
C THR A 102 -4.75 3.53 -12.81
N LEU A 103 -5.82 3.66 -12.02
CA LEU A 103 -6.87 4.66 -12.28
C LEU A 103 -6.33 6.09 -12.18
N ALA A 104 -5.35 6.34 -11.32
CA ALA A 104 -4.71 7.64 -11.19
C ALA A 104 -3.92 8.04 -12.45
N PHE A 105 -3.33 7.08 -13.16
CA PHE A 105 -2.63 7.36 -14.41
C PHE A 105 -3.56 7.45 -15.61
N VAL A 106 -4.62 6.63 -15.64
CA VAL A 106 -5.54 6.54 -16.79
C VAL A 106 -6.61 7.64 -16.78
N ASN A 107 -7.17 7.95 -15.60
CA ASN A 107 -8.23 8.95 -15.47
C ASN A 107 -8.16 9.72 -14.15
N PRO A 108 -7.10 10.52 -13.93
CA PRO A 108 -6.90 11.24 -12.67
C PRO A 108 -7.99 12.27 -12.37
N GLN A 109 -8.62 12.86 -13.40
CA GLN A 109 -9.66 13.88 -13.24
C GLN A 109 -10.90 13.33 -12.51
N SER A 110 -11.24 12.06 -12.72
CA SER A 110 -12.38 11.42 -12.05
C SER A 110 -12.19 11.31 -10.53
N LEU A 111 -10.97 11.47 -10.04
CA LEU A 111 -10.60 11.29 -8.64
C LEU A 111 -10.67 12.61 -7.84
N LEU A 112 -10.66 13.76 -8.51
CA LEU A 112 -10.58 15.08 -7.86
C LEU A 112 -11.70 15.34 -6.84
N PRO A 113 -12.96 14.94 -7.07
CA PRO A 113 -14.03 15.13 -6.08
C PRO A 113 -13.81 14.37 -4.76
N MET A 114 -12.92 13.36 -4.75
CA MET A 114 -12.65 12.48 -3.62
C MET A 114 -11.18 12.49 -3.21
N LYS A 115 -10.38 13.45 -3.69
CA LYS A 115 -8.92 13.49 -3.50
C LYS A 115 -8.48 13.36 -2.04
N ASP A 116 -9.25 13.89 -1.10
CA ASP A 116 -8.96 13.83 0.34
C ASP A 116 -9.08 12.41 0.92
N LYS A 117 -9.76 11.50 0.20
CA LYS A 117 -9.91 10.08 0.54
C LYS A 117 -9.01 9.16 -0.29
N ILE A 118 -8.16 9.73 -1.14
CA ILE A 118 -7.33 8.96 -2.07
C ILE A 118 -5.86 9.09 -1.69
N THR A 119 -5.17 7.97 -1.72
CA THR A 119 -3.71 7.86 -1.69
C THR A 119 -3.24 7.36 -3.06
N ILE A 120 -2.28 8.05 -3.68
CA ILE A 120 -1.72 7.64 -4.97
C ILE A 120 -0.55 6.68 -4.73
N SER A 121 -0.61 5.46 -5.30
CA SER A 121 0.52 4.52 -5.29
C SER A 121 1.42 4.75 -6.50
N LEU A 122 2.70 4.96 -6.23
CA LEU A 122 3.78 5.15 -7.18
C LEU A 122 4.77 4.00 -7.00
N ASP A 123 4.63 2.97 -7.82
CA ASP A 123 5.50 1.79 -7.78
C ASP A 123 6.71 2.03 -8.68
N VAL A 124 7.91 2.04 -8.13
CA VAL A 124 9.13 2.54 -8.79
C VAL A 124 10.08 1.41 -9.10
N LYS A 125 10.51 1.36 -10.34
CA LYS A 125 11.62 0.53 -10.81
C LYS A 125 12.55 1.37 -11.65
N ASP A 126 13.85 1.36 -11.34
CA ASP A 126 14.88 2.09 -12.09
C ASP A 126 14.52 3.58 -12.35
N GLU A 127 14.01 4.26 -11.29
CA GLU A 127 13.56 5.66 -11.25
C GLU A 127 12.25 5.96 -11.99
N ILE A 128 11.69 5.02 -12.73
CA ILE A 128 10.44 5.17 -13.48
C ILE A 128 9.27 4.57 -12.70
N VAL A 129 8.13 5.26 -12.73
CA VAL A 129 6.89 4.79 -12.11
C VAL A 129 6.18 3.81 -13.03
N SER A 130 5.84 2.63 -12.49
CA SER A 130 5.06 1.60 -13.17
C SER A 130 3.63 1.54 -12.62
N TYR A 131 2.69 1.04 -13.42
CA TYR A 131 1.31 0.81 -13.04
C TYR A 131 0.76 -0.49 -13.66
N GLU A 132 -0.54 -0.81 -13.49
CA GLU A 132 -1.15 -2.08 -13.90
C GLU A 132 -0.43 -3.32 -13.35
N GLY A 133 -0.11 -3.31 -12.04
CA GLY A 133 0.60 -4.42 -11.41
C GLY A 133 2.01 -4.59 -11.97
N TRP A 134 2.70 -3.46 -12.16
CA TRP A 134 4.08 -3.35 -12.63
C TRP A 134 4.31 -3.74 -14.10
N LYS A 135 3.23 -3.88 -14.88
CA LYS A 135 3.28 -4.34 -16.29
C LYS A 135 3.49 -3.20 -17.28
N LYS A 136 3.12 -1.98 -16.89
CA LYS A 136 3.24 -0.79 -17.76
C LYS A 136 4.13 0.26 -17.12
N ASP A 137 4.98 0.85 -17.95
CA ASP A 137 5.75 2.04 -17.65
C ASP A 137 4.89 3.28 -17.88
N SER A 138 4.89 4.21 -16.92
CA SER A 138 4.12 5.47 -17.03
C SER A 138 4.81 6.52 -17.90
N GLY A 139 6.09 6.33 -18.26
CA GLY A 139 6.92 7.33 -18.89
C GLY A 139 7.36 8.47 -17.96
N LEU A 140 6.94 8.45 -16.68
CA LEU A 140 7.28 9.49 -15.72
C LEU A 140 8.32 9.00 -14.71
N LYS A 141 9.30 9.85 -14.42
CA LYS A 141 10.16 9.67 -13.25
C LYS A 141 9.37 9.93 -11.97
N LEU A 142 9.82 9.36 -10.86
CA LEU A 142 9.16 9.50 -9.56
C LEU A 142 8.85 10.96 -9.20
N ASN A 143 9.82 11.87 -9.33
CA ASN A 143 9.64 13.26 -8.95
C ASN A 143 8.66 14.02 -9.87
N GLU A 144 8.60 13.66 -11.14
CA GLU A 144 7.61 14.20 -12.09
C GLU A 144 6.20 13.74 -11.72
N ALA A 145 6.04 12.47 -11.33
CA ALA A 145 4.76 11.94 -10.87
C ALA A 145 4.31 12.60 -9.55
N LEU A 146 5.22 12.77 -8.58
CA LEU A 146 4.94 13.48 -7.32
C LEU A 146 4.50 14.92 -7.57
N SER A 147 5.21 15.67 -8.43
CA SER A 147 4.84 17.05 -8.80
C SER A 147 3.46 17.08 -9.46
N LYS A 148 3.26 16.28 -10.52
CA LYS A 148 2.00 16.20 -11.25
C LYS A 148 0.80 15.97 -10.34
N PHE A 149 0.84 14.95 -9.50
CA PHE A 149 -0.30 14.64 -8.63
C PHE A 149 -0.44 15.62 -7.46
N SER A 150 0.66 16.19 -6.94
CA SER A 150 0.59 17.25 -5.93
C SER A 150 -0.03 18.53 -6.48
N GLU A 151 0.27 18.93 -7.72
CA GLU A 151 -0.35 20.07 -8.42
C GLU A 151 -1.85 19.85 -8.65
N MET A 152 -2.29 18.60 -8.81
CA MET A 152 -3.71 18.23 -8.85
C MET A 152 -4.39 18.26 -7.47
N GLY A 153 -3.62 18.47 -6.40
CA GLY A 153 -4.10 18.58 -5.02
C GLY A 153 -4.19 17.27 -4.25
N PHE A 154 -3.50 16.22 -4.69
CA PHE A 154 -3.34 15.00 -3.87
C PHE A 154 -2.27 15.20 -2.80
N GLU A 155 -2.57 14.76 -1.57
CA GLU A 155 -1.76 15.04 -0.38
C GLU A 155 -1.15 13.78 0.26
N GLU A 156 -1.38 12.61 -0.32
CA GLU A 156 -0.80 11.36 0.19
C GLU A 156 -0.38 10.42 -0.93
N PHE A 157 0.85 9.93 -0.79
CA PHE A 157 1.50 9.04 -1.75
C PHE A 157 2.07 7.82 -1.05
N ILE A 158 2.01 6.67 -1.69
CA ILE A 158 2.83 5.51 -1.35
C ILE A 158 3.89 5.40 -2.42
N VAL A 159 5.15 5.34 -2.02
CA VAL A 159 6.27 5.07 -2.94
C VAL A 159 6.81 3.70 -2.61
N THR A 160 6.59 2.76 -3.53
CA THR A 160 7.02 1.36 -3.40
C THR A 160 8.25 1.10 -4.28
N SER A 161 9.35 0.65 -3.67
CA SER A 161 10.47 0.11 -4.45
C SER A 161 10.16 -1.31 -4.91
N ILE A 162 9.91 -1.50 -6.21
CA ILE A 162 9.60 -2.82 -6.79
C ILE A 162 10.77 -3.80 -6.55
N ASN A 163 12.01 -3.32 -6.68
CA ASN A 163 13.21 -4.13 -6.51
C ASN A 163 13.46 -4.58 -5.06
N ARG A 164 12.79 -3.96 -4.08
CA ARG A 164 12.91 -4.29 -2.64
C ARG A 164 11.70 -5.01 -2.09
N ASP A 165 10.56 -4.95 -2.78
CA ASP A 165 9.33 -5.52 -2.26
C ASP A 165 9.44 -7.04 -2.02
N GLY A 166 8.99 -7.46 -0.83
CA GLY A 166 9.05 -8.85 -0.37
C GLY A 166 10.45 -9.43 -0.10
N THR A 167 11.54 -8.63 -0.24
CA THR A 167 12.93 -9.13 -0.13
C THR A 167 13.51 -9.10 1.28
N MET A 168 12.94 -8.32 2.21
CA MET A 168 13.51 -8.07 3.56
C MET A 168 14.93 -7.48 3.55
N LYS A 169 15.28 -6.72 2.50
CA LYS A 169 16.60 -6.10 2.37
C LYS A 169 16.65 -4.65 2.86
N GLY A 170 15.61 -4.22 3.58
CA GLY A 170 15.44 -2.84 4.01
C GLY A 170 14.86 -1.94 2.90
N PHE A 171 14.39 -0.74 3.30
CA PHE A 171 13.84 0.23 2.35
C PHE A 171 14.91 0.70 1.35
N ASP A 172 14.47 1.16 0.19
CA ASP A 172 15.37 1.62 -0.86
C ASP A 172 15.87 3.04 -0.54
N ARG A 173 17.08 3.12 0.04
CA ARG A 173 17.70 4.40 0.41
C ARG A 173 17.98 5.30 -0.79
N LYS A 174 18.25 4.71 -1.98
CA LYS A 174 18.47 5.49 -3.19
C LYS A 174 17.20 6.21 -3.61
N ILE A 175 16.07 5.50 -3.66
CA ILE A 175 14.77 6.08 -3.93
C ILE A 175 14.41 7.11 -2.85
N ALA A 176 14.57 6.76 -1.56
CA ALA A 176 14.25 7.68 -0.47
C ALA A 176 15.08 8.97 -0.53
N GLN A 177 16.36 8.91 -0.88
CA GLN A 177 17.20 10.11 -1.01
C GLN A 177 16.86 10.96 -2.24
N SER A 178 16.32 10.35 -3.31
CA SER A 178 15.93 11.07 -4.52
C SER A 178 14.65 11.90 -4.38
N ILE A 179 13.80 11.61 -3.37
CA ILE A 179 12.56 12.35 -3.12
C ILE A 179 12.86 13.71 -2.48
N PRO A 180 12.48 14.83 -3.13
CA PRO A 180 12.63 16.17 -2.58
C PRO A 180 11.98 16.32 -1.21
N PHE A 181 12.58 17.13 -0.33
CA PHE A 181 12.16 17.25 1.06
C PHE A 181 10.71 17.72 1.22
N GLU A 182 10.24 18.60 0.35
CA GLU A 182 8.87 19.12 0.34
C GLU A 182 7.80 18.04 0.15
N TYR A 183 8.11 16.92 -0.54
CA TYR A 183 7.16 15.81 -0.72
C TYR A 183 7.21 14.78 0.42
N ARG A 184 8.29 14.69 1.19
CA ARG A 184 8.48 13.61 2.18
C ARG A 184 7.34 13.53 3.20
N LYS A 185 6.81 14.68 3.64
CA LYS A 185 5.66 14.73 4.57
C LYS A 185 4.33 14.23 3.97
N LYS A 186 4.30 13.98 2.66
CA LYS A 186 3.16 13.41 1.95
C LYS A 186 3.38 11.93 1.59
N VAL A 187 4.58 11.39 1.77
CA VAL A 187 4.99 10.07 1.28
C VAL A 187 5.07 9.04 2.39
N LEU A 188 4.48 7.87 2.13
CA LEU A 188 4.68 6.62 2.85
C LEU A 188 5.66 5.76 2.03
N LEU A 189 6.79 5.36 2.63
CA LEU A 189 7.74 4.46 1.98
C LEU A 189 7.27 3.01 2.09
N SER A 190 7.41 2.24 1.02
CA SER A 190 7.02 0.84 0.92
C SER A 190 8.04 0.03 0.10
N GLY A 191 7.97 -1.30 0.20
CA GLY A 191 8.90 -2.21 -0.46
C GLY A 191 10.14 -2.51 0.37
N GLY A 192 10.14 -3.67 1.04
CA GLY A 192 11.28 -4.19 1.81
C GLY A 192 11.54 -3.55 3.18
N VAL A 193 10.72 -2.60 3.62
CA VAL A 193 10.87 -1.88 4.90
C VAL A 193 10.90 -2.85 6.08
N LEU A 194 11.85 -2.62 6.99
CA LEU A 194 12.02 -3.40 8.23
C LEU A 194 11.58 -2.61 9.46
N LEU A 195 11.14 -3.30 10.50
CA LEU A 195 10.71 -2.71 11.78
C LEU A 195 11.81 -1.86 12.45
N ASN A 196 13.06 -2.27 12.34
CA ASN A 196 14.19 -1.54 12.90
C ASN A 196 14.58 -0.26 12.13
N GLU A 197 14.03 -0.05 10.94
CA GLU A 197 14.29 1.12 10.09
C GLU A 197 13.30 2.28 10.33
N ILE A 198 12.25 2.07 11.14
CA ILE A 198 11.20 3.07 11.42
C ILE A 198 11.79 4.42 11.87
N LYS A 199 12.75 4.38 12.81
CA LYS A 199 13.40 5.61 13.33
C LYS A 199 14.20 6.34 12.25
N GLU A 200 14.89 5.60 11.37
CA GLU A 200 15.65 6.19 10.26
C GLU A 200 14.71 6.91 9.29
N ILE A 201 13.60 6.27 8.91
CA ILE A 201 12.59 6.84 8.01
C ILE A 201 11.97 8.11 8.63
N GLU A 202 11.70 8.11 9.93
CA GLU A 202 11.19 9.28 10.66
C GLU A 202 12.19 10.44 10.63
N MET A 203 13.47 10.18 10.89
CA MET A 203 14.54 11.19 10.82
C MET A 203 14.73 11.77 9.43
N LEU A 204 14.44 11.00 8.37
CA LEU A 204 14.45 11.49 6.99
C LEU A 204 13.25 12.39 6.66
N GLY A 205 12.28 12.57 7.58
CA GLY A 205 11.14 13.47 7.44
C GLY A 205 9.96 12.90 6.67
N TYR A 206 9.86 11.59 6.50
CA TYR A 206 8.75 10.94 5.81
C TYR A 206 7.46 10.95 6.65
N LYS A 207 6.30 10.95 5.98
CA LYS A 207 4.98 10.79 6.61
C LYS A 207 4.87 9.47 7.34
N GLY A 208 5.44 8.41 6.75
CA GLY A 208 5.40 7.08 7.34
C GLY A 208 5.97 6.00 6.45
N CYS A 209 5.64 4.75 6.80
CA CYS A 209 6.02 3.58 6.02
C CYS A 209 4.97 2.47 6.11
N ILE A 210 5.06 1.52 5.18
CA ILE A 210 4.26 0.30 5.13
C ILE A 210 5.20 -0.88 5.35
N ILE A 211 4.90 -1.71 6.34
CA ILE A 211 5.69 -2.90 6.69
C ILE A 211 4.86 -4.14 6.40
N GLY A 212 5.45 -5.04 5.67
CA GLY A 212 4.80 -6.30 5.30
C GLY A 212 5.52 -7.51 5.88
N LYS A 213 6.41 -8.13 5.09
CA LYS A 213 7.00 -9.44 5.41
C LYS A 213 7.69 -9.49 6.77
N ASP A 214 8.49 -8.49 7.13
CA ASP A 214 9.21 -8.45 8.41
C ASP A 214 8.26 -8.50 9.62
N LEU A 215 7.08 -7.88 9.49
CA LEU A 215 6.04 -7.92 10.50
C LEU A 215 5.49 -9.34 10.69
N TYR A 216 5.25 -10.06 9.59
CA TYR A 216 4.72 -11.43 9.66
C TYR A 216 5.76 -12.42 10.20
N GLU A 217 7.03 -12.31 9.82
CA GLU A 217 8.12 -13.12 10.37
C GLU A 217 8.23 -12.93 11.90
N LYS A 218 8.03 -11.70 12.38
CA LYS A 218 8.11 -11.41 13.82
C LYS A 218 6.90 -11.91 14.61
N TYR A 219 5.69 -11.69 14.10
CA TYR A 219 4.46 -11.91 14.89
C TYR A 219 3.68 -13.18 14.50
N PHE A 220 4.01 -13.81 13.36
CA PHE A 220 3.32 -14.98 12.83
C PHE A 220 4.29 -16.07 12.32
N GLY A 221 5.60 -15.94 12.58
CA GLY A 221 6.67 -16.77 12.01
C GLY A 221 6.70 -18.23 12.42
N ASP A 222 5.84 -18.66 13.34
CA ASP A 222 5.72 -20.05 13.79
C ASP A 222 4.47 -20.76 13.20
N ALA A 223 3.95 -20.29 12.06
CA ALA A 223 2.78 -20.87 11.40
C ALA A 223 3.17 -21.86 10.28
#